data_d4691b5b620d6a83c837f88132e54615
#
_entry.id   d4691b5b620d6a83c837f88132e54615
#
_cell.length_a   1.000
_cell.length_b   1.000
_cell.length_c   1.000
_cell.angle_alpha   90.00
_cell.angle_beta   90.00
_cell.angle_gamma   90.00
#
_symmetry.space_group_name_H-M   'P 1'
#
loop_
_entity.id
_entity.type
_entity.pdbx_description
1 polymer ?
#
loop_
_entity_poly.entity_id
_entity_poly.type
_entity_poly.pdbx_seq_one_letter_code
_entity_poly.pdbx_strand_id
1 'polypeptide(L)'
;MHFIIHCLDFSDAVERRLSKYDAHKANLANAKIKILVSGPLLADDHATMIGSFFLVEAEGKEDVVAFNQNDPFFRVKIWEKIRIHPFNKRVDNR
;
A
#
# COMPACT_ATOMS: atom_id res chain seq x y z
N MET A 1 -11.77 11.69 -5.21
CA MET A 1 -10.47 11.82 -5.91
C MET A 1 -9.68 10.53 -5.75
N HIS A 2 -8.97 10.16 -6.78
CA HIS A 2 -8.15 8.95 -6.76
C HIS A 2 -6.69 9.29 -6.47
N PHE A 3 -6.05 8.39 -5.74
CA PHE A 3 -4.62 8.49 -5.43
C PHE A 3 -4.01 7.10 -5.56
N ILE A 4 -2.73 7.06 -5.89
CA ILE A 4 -1.95 5.83 -5.82
C ILE A 4 -0.95 5.93 -4.68
N ILE A 5 -0.66 4.78 -4.07
CA ILE A 5 0.42 4.62 -3.10
C ILE A 5 1.31 3.52 -3.65
N HIS A 6 2.56 3.85 -3.90
CA HIS A 6 3.56 2.91 -4.42
C HIS A 6 4.69 2.83 -3.41
N CYS A 7 4.89 1.66 -2.85
CA CYS A 7 5.89 1.43 -1.82
C CYS A 7 6.87 0.35 -2.25
N LEU A 8 8.16 0.61 -2.02
CA LEU A 8 9.20 -0.39 -2.20
C LEU A 8 9.82 -0.71 -0.84
N ASP A 9 10.03 -1.99 -0.58
CA ASP A 9 10.51 -2.49 0.71
C ASP A 9 12.00 -2.26 0.89
N PHE A 10 12.43 -2.22 2.16
CA PHE A 10 13.83 -2.47 2.47
C PHE A 10 14.19 -3.88 2.03
N SER A 11 15.48 -4.11 1.74
CA SER A 11 15.95 -5.45 1.45
C SER A 11 15.71 -6.37 2.65
N ASP A 12 15.43 -7.64 2.38
CA ASP A 12 15.20 -8.65 3.41
C ASP A 12 13.97 -8.39 4.29
N ALA A 13 12.94 -7.75 3.74
CA ALA A 13 11.73 -7.43 4.51
C ALA A 13 10.65 -8.53 4.45
N VAL A 14 10.86 -9.62 3.69
CA VAL A 14 9.82 -10.62 3.46
C VAL A 14 9.32 -11.23 4.78
N GLU A 15 10.21 -11.59 5.69
CA GLU A 15 9.81 -12.18 6.97
C GLU A 15 9.00 -11.19 7.81
N ARG A 16 9.40 -9.91 7.83
CA ARG A 16 8.64 -8.89 8.55
C ARG A 16 7.26 -8.69 7.94
N ARG A 17 7.15 -8.75 6.61
CA ARG A 17 5.84 -8.72 5.94
C ARG A 17 4.95 -9.84 6.42
N LEU A 18 5.47 -11.06 6.42
CA LEU A 18 4.69 -12.24 6.82
C LEU A 18 4.27 -12.13 8.28
N SER A 19 5.15 -11.66 9.16
CA SER A 19 4.84 -11.55 10.59
C SER A 19 3.78 -10.47 10.87
N LYS A 20 3.62 -9.47 10.01
CA LYS A 20 2.66 -8.36 10.18
C LYS A 20 1.49 -8.43 9.22
N TYR A 21 1.38 -9.50 8.45
CA TYR A 21 0.36 -9.61 7.41
C TYR A 21 -1.06 -9.52 7.97
N ASP A 22 -1.36 -10.24 9.05
CA ASP A 22 -2.70 -10.21 9.63
C ASP A 22 -3.06 -8.82 10.16
N ALA A 23 -2.12 -8.13 10.82
CA ALA A 23 -2.33 -6.78 11.30
C ALA A 23 -2.53 -5.80 10.14
N HIS A 24 -1.76 -5.97 9.06
CA HIS A 24 -1.92 -5.17 7.84
C HIS A 24 -3.31 -5.37 7.23
N LYS A 25 -3.76 -6.62 7.08
CA LYS A 25 -5.10 -6.92 6.57
C LYS A 25 -6.20 -6.29 7.42
N ALA A 26 -6.07 -6.38 8.74
CA ALA A 26 -7.04 -5.78 9.65
C ALA A 26 -7.09 -4.25 9.49
N ASN A 27 -5.94 -3.63 9.31
CA ASN A 27 -5.87 -2.19 9.07
C ASN A 27 -6.58 -1.81 7.77
N LEU A 28 -6.38 -2.59 6.70
CA LEU A 28 -7.06 -2.34 5.43
C LEU A 28 -8.58 -2.50 5.56
N ALA A 29 -9.03 -3.51 6.29
CA ALA A 29 -10.46 -3.75 6.50
C ALA A 29 -11.14 -2.62 7.29
N ASN A 30 -10.38 -1.90 8.10
CA ASN A 30 -10.89 -0.80 8.93
C ASN A 30 -10.51 0.57 8.38
N ALA A 31 -10.07 0.67 7.14
CA ALA A 31 -9.65 1.92 6.53
C ALA A 31 -10.81 2.90 6.43
N LYS A 32 -10.53 4.18 6.69
CA LYS A 32 -11.52 5.26 6.57
C LYS A 32 -11.65 5.75 5.13
N ILE A 33 -10.68 5.47 4.29
CA ILE A 33 -10.74 5.78 2.86
C ILE A 33 -11.13 4.54 2.09
N LYS A 34 -11.56 4.72 0.85
CA LYS A 34 -11.98 3.59 0.02
C LYS A 34 -10.78 3.01 -0.73
N ILE A 35 -10.47 1.76 -0.46
CA ILE A 35 -9.42 1.03 -1.18
C ILE A 35 -10.08 0.33 -2.38
N LEU A 36 -9.68 0.71 -3.59
CA LEU A 36 -10.23 0.15 -4.82
C LEU A 36 -9.46 -1.10 -5.25
N VAL A 37 -8.14 -1.02 -5.20
CA VAL A 37 -7.23 -2.12 -5.57
C VAL A 37 -6.04 -2.05 -4.64
N SER A 38 -5.58 -3.19 -4.16
CA SER A 38 -4.33 -3.25 -3.40
C SER A 38 -3.70 -4.62 -3.52
N GLY A 39 -2.40 -4.66 -3.33
CA GLY A 39 -1.67 -5.91 -3.32
C GLY A 39 -0.17 -5.69 -3.25
N PRO A 40 0.60 -6.76 -3.05
CA PRO A 40 2.05 -6.67 -3.06
C PRO A 40 2.59 -6.51 -4.47
N LEU A 41 3.68 -5.77 -4.58
CA LEU A 41 4.51 -5.77 -5.79
C LEU A 41 5.45 -6.96 -5.72
N LEU A 42 5.66 -7.60 -6.85
CA LEU A 42 6.50 -8.78 -6.92
C LEU A 42 7.75 -8.51 -7.76
N ALA A 43 8.83 -9.20 -7.42
CA ALA A 43 10.00 -9.25 -8.28
C ALA A 43 9.66 -9.98 -9.59
N ASP A 44 10.59 -9.99 -10.54
CA ASP A 44 10.36 -10.62 -11.85
C ASP A 44 10.15 -12.14 -11.76
N ASP A 45 10.45 -12.76 -10.62
CA ASP A 45 10.16 -14.17 -10.38
C ASP A 45 8.66 -14.44 -10.16
N HIS A 46 7.83 -13.42 -10.09
CA HIS A 46 6.39 -13.50 -9.87
C HIS A 46 6.01 -14.08 -8.50
N ALA A 47 6.93 -14.09 -7.54
CA ALA A 47 6.71 -14.71 -6.24
C ALA A 47 7.21 -13.86 -5.07
N THR A 48 8.39 -13.28 -5.17
CA THR A 48 9.01 -12.55 -4.06
C THR A 48 8.39 -11.16 -3.91
N MET A 49 7.79 -10.89 -2.77
CA MET A 49 7.20 -9.58 -2.47
C MET A 49 8.30 -8.55 -2.23
N ILE A 50 8.25 -7.43 -2.96
CA ILE A 50 9.24 -6.36 -2.87
C ILE A 50 8.61 -5.00 -2.57
N GLY A 51 7.31 -4.93 -2.44
CA GLY A 51 6.63 -3.66 -2.21
C GLY A 51 5.13 -3.82 -2.06
N SER A 52 4.44 -2.70 -2.09
CA SER A 52 2.98 -2.65 -1.99
C SER A 52 2.44 -1.59 -2.95
N PHE A 53 1.26 -1.83 -3.47
CA PHE A 53 0.56 -0.87 -4.31
C PHE A 53 -0.89 -0.74 -3.86
N PHE A 54 -1.39 0.51 -3.85
CA PHE A 54 -2.78 0.78 -3.54
C PHE A 54 -3.32 1.79 -4.55
N LEU A 55 -4.53 1.55 -5.02
CA LEU A 55 -5.35 2.57 -5.68
C LEU A 55 -6.49 2.87 -4.71
N VAL A 56 -6.60 4.12 -4.29
CA VAL A 56 -7.55 4.53 -3.27
C VAL A 56 -8.38 5.73 -3.73
N GLU A 57 -9.52 5.91 -3.08
CA GLU A 57 -10.37 7.08 -3.26
C GLU A 57 -10.48 7.80 -1.92
N ALA A 58 -10.20 9.11 -1.93
CA ALA A 58 -10.23 9.95 -0.73
C ALA A 58 -10.52 11.40 -1.14
N GLU A 59 -10.89 12.22 -0.16
CA GLU A 59 -11.18 13.63 -0.42
C GLU A 59 -9.90 14.45 -0.62
N GLY A 60 -8.82 14.12 0.07
CA GLY A 60 -7.56 14.83 -0.04
C GLY A 60 -6.36 13.94 0.23
N LYS A 61 -5.19 14.43 -0.17
CA LYS A 61 -3.94 13.67 -0.03
C LYS A 61 -3.58 13.41 1.44
N GLU A 62 -3.94 14.33 2.34
CA GLU A 62 -3.64 14.17 3.76
C GLU A 62 -4.31 12.93 4.36
N ASP A 63 -5.50 12.57 3.89
CA ASP A 63 -6.18 11.36 4.34
C ASP A 63 -5.44 10.11 3.86
N VAL A 64 -4.87 10.17 2.68
CA VAL A 64 -4.10 9.06 2.09
C VAL A 64 -2.78 8.89 2.84
N VAL A 65 -2.10 9.99 3.15
CA VAL A 65 -0.86 9.95 3.94
C VAL A 65 -1.13 9.36 5.32
N ALA A 66 -2.21 9.80 5.99
CA ALA A 66 -2.58 9.30 7.31
C ALA A 66 -2.88 7.80 7.27
N PHE A 67 -3.60 7.34 6.25
CA PHE A 67 -3.88 5.92 6.04
C PHE A 67 -2.58 5.12 5.90
N ASN A 68 -1.66 5.60 5.08
CA ASN A 68 -0.39 4.94 4.85
C ASN A 68 0.46 4.86 6.13
N GLN A 69 0.53 5.95 6.89
CA GLN A 69 1.33 6.01 8.12
C GLN A 69 0.73 5.17 9.25
N ASN A 70 -0.56 4.89 9.19
CA ASN A 70 -1.23 4.06 10.19
C ASN A 70 -1.05 2.56 9.93
N ASP A 71 -0.54 2.18 8.77
CA ASP A 71 -0.35 0.77 8.42
C ASP A 71 0.77 0.17 9.28
N PRO A 72 0.57 -1.04 9.84
CA PRO A 72 1.65 -1.74 10.54
C PRO A 72 2.93 -1.89 9.72
N PHE A 73 2.82 -2.03 8.39
CA PHE A 73 3.99 -2.10 7.51
C PHE A 73 4.81 -0.82 7.56
N PHE A 74 4.17 0.35 7.69
CA PHE A 74 4.88 1.61 7.87
C PHE A 74 5.58 1.63 9.23
N ARG A 75 4.88 1.22 10.26
CA ARG A 75 5.37 1.32 11.65
C ARG A 75 6.58 0.45 11.94
N VAL A 76 6.67 -0.73 11.31
CA VAL A 76 7.81 -1.64 11.50
C VAL A 76 8.85 -1.49 10.40
N LYS A 77 8.76 -0.42 9.61
CA LYS A 77 9.75 -0.05 8.60
C LYS A 77 9.99 -1.14 7.57
N ILE A 78 8.91 -1.67 7.01
CA ILE A 78 8.99 -2.58 5.88
C ILE A 78 9.26 -1.77 4.61
N TRP A 79 8.61 -0.62 4.46
CA TRP A 79 8.74 0.24 3.28
C TRP A 79 9.92 1.20 3.41
N GLU A 80 10.84 1.15 2.44
CA GLU A 80 11.94 2.08 2.33
C GLU A 80 11.55 3.34 1.55
N LYS A 81 10.85 3.14 0.42
CA LYS A 81 10.44 4.23 -0.46
C LYS A 81 8.94 4.24 -0.59
N ILE A 82 8.34 5.40 -0.37
CA ILE A 82 6.90 5.58 -0.44
C ILE A 82 6.63 6.76 -1.39
N ARG A 83 5.77 6.52 -2.38
CA ARG A 83 5.34 7.55 -3.33
C ARG A 83 3.82 7.60 -3.31
N ILE A 84 3.27 8.79 -3.11
CA ILE A 84 1.82 9.01 -3.11
C ILE A 84 1.54 10.12 -4.12
N HIS A 85 0.69 9.82 -5.10
CA HIS A 85 0.33 10.77 -6.14
C HIS A 85 -1.16 10.80 -6.38
N PRO A 86 -1.73 11.98 -6.69
CA PRO A 86 -3.06 12.02 -7.30
C PRO A 86 -3.04 11.23 -8.61
N PHE A 87 -4.16 10.59 -8.90
CA PHE A 87 -4.29 9.73 -10.09
C PHE A 87 -5.60 10.05 -10.81
N ASN A 88 -5.53 10.24 -12.11
CA ASN A 88 -6.71 10.45 -12.94
C ASN A 88 -7.03 9.15 -13.67
N LYS A 89 -8.03 8.43 -13.16
CA LYS A 89 -8.45 7.16 -13.73
C LYS A 89 -9.24 7.42 -15.01
N ARG A 90 -8.66 7.12 -16.16
CA ARG A 90 -9.29 7.34 -17.47
C ARG A 90 -9.82 6.06 -18.09
N VAL A 91 -9.22 4.93 -17.77
CA VAL A 91 -9.64 3.62 -18.26
C VAL A 91 -9.76 2.67 -17.07
N ASP A 92 -10.89 2.02 -16.96
CA ASP A 92 -11.13 1.03 -15.90
C ASP A 92 -11.97 -0.09 -16.50
N ASN A 93 -11.35 -1.23 -16.72
CA ASN A 93 -11.98 -2.40 -17.34
C ASN A 93 -12.23 -3.54 -16.35
N ARG A 94 -12.21 -3.21 -15.06
CA ARG A 94 -12.47 -4.22 -14.03
C ARG A 94 -13.90 -4.69 -14.06
#